data_5d2e6bf8334fe735755141b9207090ac
#
_entry.id   5d2e6bf8334fe735755141b9207090ac
#
_cell.length_a   1.000
_cell.length_b   1.000
_cell.length_c   1.000
_cell.angle_alpha   90.00
_cell.angle_beta   90.00
_cell.angle_gamma   90.00
#
_symmetry.space_group_name_H-M   'P 1'
#
loop_
_entity.id
_entity.type
_entity.pdbx_description
1 polymer ?
#
loop_
_entity_poly.entity_id
_entity_poly.type
_entity_poly.pdbx_seq_one_letter_code
_entity_poly.pdbx_strand_id
1 'polypeptide(L)'
;MFRNPALGDTLEQIARDGGSSFYDGALAARILNGIAELGSKERAFQGWAAADLKNYTVIRRHPVCHPIQRWQLCTVPPPSGGGLAILQTLALLEATGPMSNPKRPQTWQRFASALQWADADRFYWVNDPSDWPVPTKGLLTPRYLRGRAQALLDQPASIPGPGLPPGRSHYPFARTSAGVEQGTTHLSIVDRHGNLAVYTGSVETVFGSRHVVAGMVMNNQLTDFAFRPSIQGRPVANRRRPGKRPMSSMAPLIVFENNQPVLAVGSPGGRTIPHFISRVLMASLFWGLPPEQSVAMPHLSIRGNRLVAERDSPIPWPFALTELSRGEQEIKSQPLNSGIALLQRIHGRWHGVADPRREGAAMALP
;
A
#
# COMPACT_ATOMS: atom_id res chain seq x y z
N MET A 1 -27.48 5.54 17.61
CA MET A 1 -26.45 6.44 17.00
C MET A 1 -25.24 6.42 17.94
N PHE A 2 -24.05 6.08 17.45
CA PHE A 2 -22.81 6.12 18.23
C PHE A 2 -22.36 7.58 18.42
N ARG A 3 -21.92 7.95 19.63
CA ARG A 3 -21.37 9.27 19.96
C ARG A 3 -20.04 9.10 20.68
N ASN A 4 -19.07 9.94 20.37
CA ASN A 4 -17.76 9.97 21.02
C ASN A 4 -17.40 11.41 21.44
N PRO A 5 -17.95 11.90 22.57
CA PRO A 5 -17.68 13.25 23.04
C PRO A 5 -16.19 13.52 23.28
N ALA A 6 -15.47 12.55 23.86
CA ALA A 6 -14.04 12.69 24.15
C ALA A 6 -13.18 12.91 22.87
N LEU A 7 -13.59 12.35 21.72
CA LEU A 7 -12.96 12.68 20.44
C LEU A 7 -13.33 14.09 19.97
N GLY A 8 -14.60 14.50 20.19
CA GLY A 8 -15.06 15.87 19.92
C GLY A 8 -14.19 16.89 20.65
N ASP A 9 -14.05 16.75 21.96
CA ASP A 9 -13.20 17.63 22.79
C ASP A 9 -11.74 17.68 22.28
N THR A 10 -11.18 16.53 21.86
CA THR A 10 -9.84 16.43 21.30
C THR A 10 -9.71 17.20 19.99
N LEU A 11 -10.68 17.06 19.09
CA LEU A 11 -10.69 17.75 17.80
C LEU A 11 -10.90 19.26 17.97
N GLU A 12 -11.78 19.68 18.88
CA GLU A 12 -11.98 21.10 19.22
C GLU A 12 -10.71 21.72 19.81
N GLN A 13 -10.02 20.99 20.69
CA GLN A 13 -8.74 21.43 21.22
C GLN A 13 -7.69 21.62 20.12
N ILE A 14 -7.57 20.66 19.19
CA ILE A 14 -6.66 20.77 18.03
C ILE A 14 -7.05 21.95 17.13
N ALA A 15 -8.34 22.15 16.89
CA ALA A 15 -8.83 23.28 16.08
C ALA A 15 -8.50 24.65 16.71
N ARG A 16 -8.61 24.77 18.03
CA ARG A 16 -8.32 26.00 18.77
C ARG A 16 -6.82 26.26 18.93
N ASP A 17 -6.04 25.24 19.34
CA ASP A 17 -4.67 25.38 19.80
C ASP A 17 -3.64 25.03 18.69
N GLY A 18 -4.13 24.53 17.55
CA GLY A 18 -3.29 24.08 16.43
C GLY A 18 -2.78 22.64 16.61
N GLY A 19 -2.28 22.04 15.52
CA GLY A 19 -1.80 20.65 15.50
C GLY A 19 -0.60 20.38 16.41
N SER A 20 0.17 21.39 16.77
CA SER A 20 1.30 21.26 17.71
C SER A 20 0.86 20.84 19.12
N SER A 21 -0.36 21.18 19.53
CA SER A 21 -0.93 20.79 20.82
C SER A 21 -1.05 19.27 21.01
N PHE A 22 -1.11 18.51 19.91
CA PHE A 22 -1.10 17.05 19.93
C PHE A 22 0.26 16.47 20.37
N TYR A 23 1.34 17.19 20.10
CA TYR A 23 2.71 16.72 20.31
C TYR A 23 3.37 17.34 21.55
N ASP A 24 2.91 18.53 21.97
CA ASP A 24 3.42 19.24 23.13
C ASP A 24 2.27 19.99 23.83
N GLY A 25 2.34 20.14 25.14
CA GLY A 25 1.33 20.84 25.93
C GLY A 25 0.24 19.95 26.55
N ALA A 26 -0.92 20.54 26.84
CA ALA A 26 -1.98 19.90 27.64
C ALA A 26 -2.59 18.64 26.98
N LEU A 27 -2.79 18.66 25.66
CA LEU A 27 -3.33 17.49 24.94
C LEU A 27 -2.31 16.35 24.93
N ALA A 28 -1.02 16.66 24.66
CA ALA A 28 0.06 15.67 24.74
C ALA A 28 0.14 15.03 26.12
N ALA A 29 0.06 15.85 27.20
CA ALA A 29 0.05 15.35 28.56
C ALA A 29 -1.14 14.43 28.85
N ARG A 30 -2.34 14.80 28.38
CA ARG A 30 -3.55 13.95 28.50
C ARG A 30 -3.40 12.61 27.78
N ILE A 31 -2.79 12.62 26.58
CA ILE A 31 -2.51 11.40 25.82
C ILE A 31 -1.52 10.51 26.57
N LEU A 32 -0.41 11.09 27.06
CA LEU A 32 0.63 10.35 27.79
C LEU A 32 0.10 9.75 29.10
N ASN A 33 -0.72 10.49 29.85
CA ASN A 33 -1.35 9.97 31.06
C ASN A 33 -2.27 8.77 30.75
N GLY A 34 -3.11 8.87 29.70
CA GLY A 34 -3.93 7.74 29.28
C GLY A 34 -3.09 6.52 28.82
N ILE A 35 -1.97 6.74 28.14
CA ILE A 35 -1.03 5.66 27.79
C ILE A 35 -0.37 5.07 29.04
N ALA A 36 0.01 5.90 30.04
CA ALA A 36 0.60 5.44 31.29
C ALA A 36 -0.38 4.59 32.11
N GLU A 37 -1.65 4.95 32.14
CA GLU A 37 -2.71 4.13 32.75
C GLU A 37 -2.85 2.76 32.09
N LEU A 38 -2.75 2.67 30.76
CA LEU A 38 -2.68 1.40 30.05
C LEU A 38 -1.40 0.64 30.39
N GLY A 39 -0.26 1.32 30.49
CA GLY A 39 1.03 0.75 30.83
C GLY A 39 1.09 0.12 32.24
N SER A 40 0.24 0.59 33.17
CA SER A 40 0.09 -0.04 34.50
C SER A 40 -0.53 -1.44 34.42
N LYS A 41 -1.31 -1.72 33.35
CA LYS A 41 -2.03 -2.97 33.13
C LYS A 41 -1.37 -3.85 32.08
N GLU A 42 -0.77 -3.23 31.06
CA GLU A 42 -0.20 -3.93 29.89
C GLU A 42 1.20 -3.44 29.56
N ARG A 43 2.18 -4.36 29.64
CA ARG A 43 3.59 -4.08 29.38
C ARG A 43 3.87 -3.43 28.01
N ALA A 44 3.00 -3.66 27.02
CA ALA A 44 3.13 -3.08 25.68
C ALA A 44 3.08 -1.56 25.64
N PHE A 45 2.48 -0.92 26.66
CA PHE A 45 2.33 0.53 26.76
C PHE A 45 3.33 1.18 27.73
N GLN A 46 4.28 0.41 28.27
CA GLN A 46 5.32 0.95 29.15
C GLN A 46 6.42 1.65 28.37
N GLY A 47 7.08 2.60 29.01
CA GLY A 47 8.29 3.25 28.52
C GLY A 47 8.06 4.47 27.62
N TRP A 48 6.82 4.95 27.46
CA TRP A 48 6.53 6.19 26.76
C TRP A 48 6.96 7.42 27.57
N ALA A 49 7.59 8.38 26.91
CA ALA A 49 8.01 9.65 27.50
C ALA A 49 7.47 10.84 26.69
N ALA A 50 7.40 12.01 27.33
CA ALA A 50 6.97 13.25 26.65
C ALA A 50 7.85 13.56 25.42
N ALA A 51 9.12 13.22 25.49
CA ALA A 51 10.06 13.39 24.39
C ALA A 51 9.67 12.58 23.14
N ASP A 52 8.98 11.45 23.29
CA ASP A 52 8.56 10.62 22.13
C ASP A 52 7.51 11.34 21.28
N LEU A 53 6.58 12.06 21.90
CA LEU A 53 5.62 12.91 21.19
C LEU A 53 6.30 14.19 20.69
N LYS A 54 6.99 14.91 21.57
CA LYS A 54 7.61 16.22 21.26
C LYS A 54 8.61 16.15 20.12
N ASN A 55 9.39 15.07 20.01
CA ASN A 55 10.40 14.87 18.98
C ASN A 55 9.82 14.26 17.68
N TYR A 56 8.54 13.88 17.68
CA TYR A 56 7.92 13.36 16.46
C TYR A 56 7.74 14.49 15.44
N THR A 57 8.18 14.26 14.22
CA THR A 57 8.04 15.23 13.12
C THR A 57 7.41 14.56 11.89
N VAL A 58 6.51 15.30 11.24
CA VAL A 58 6.00 14.92 9.92
C VAL A 58 7.09 15.16 8.88
N ILE A 59 7.43 14.14 8.11
CA ILE A 59 8.47 14.25 7.07
C ILE A 59 7.81 14.49 5.72
N ARG A 60 8.14 15.61 5.10
CA ARG A 60 7.81 15.89 3.69
C ARG A 60 8.77 15.13 2.79
N ARG A 61 8.25 14.40 1.82
CA ARG A 61 9.05 13.61 0.88
C ARG A 61 8.61 13.90 -0.55
N HIS A 62 9.55 13.90 -1.48
CA HIS A 62 9.22 13.92 -2.91
C HIS A 62 8.58 12.60 -3.32
N PRO A 63 7.56 12.62 -4.19
CA PRO A 63 6.95 11.40 -4.69
C PRO A 63 7.94 10.59 -5.52
N VAL A 64 7.69 9.28 -5.61
CA VAL A 64 8.34 8.41 -6.58
C VAL A 64 7.43 8.32 -7.79
N CYS A 65 7.97 8.70 -8.95
CA CYS A 65 7.24 8.65 -10.21
C CYS A 65 7.94 7.72 -11.20
N HIS A 66 7.16 7.04 -12.05
CA HIS A 66 7.67 6.20 -13.12
C HIS A 66 6.75 6.28 -14.34
N PRO A 67 7.31 6.40 -15.56
CA PRO A 67 6.53 6.35 -16.79
C PRO A 67 6.06 4.91 -17.07
N ILE A 68 4.79 4.77 -17.45
CA ILE A 68 4.17 3.53 -17.93
C ILE A 68 3.38 3.90 -19.19
N GLN A 69 3.81 3.42 -20.34
CA GLN A 69 3.27 3.84 -21.64
C GLN A 69 3.28 5.38 -21.79
N ARG A 70 2.12 6.01 -21.97
CA ARG A 70 1.97 7.47 -22.09
C ARG A 70 1.73 8.18 -20.77
N TRP A 71 1.59 7.42 -19.67
CA TRP A 71 1.26 7.96 -18.36
C TRP A 71 2.49 8.08 -17.45
N GLN A 72 2.46 9.07 -16.57
CA GLN A 72 3.37 9.20 -15.44
C GLN A 72 2.61 8.81 -14.17
N LEU A 73 3.03 7.75 -13.50
CA LEU A 73 2.45 7.30 -12.24
C LEU A 73 3.29 7.82 -11.08
N CYS A 74 2.68 8.54 -10.15
CA CYS A 74 3.35 9.11 -8.98
C CYS A 74 2.71 8.62 -7.68
N THR A 75 3.53 8.22 -6.72
CA THR A 75 3.09 7.64 -5.44
C THR A 75 4.03 7.99 -4.30
N VAL A 76 3.66 7.63 -3.08
CA VAL A 76 4.48 7.88 -1.89
C VAL A 76 5.77 7.06 -1.91
N PRO A 77 6.89 7.64 -1.43
CA PRO A 77 8.18 6.95 -1.37
C PRO A 77 8.30 6.06 -0.12
N PRO A 78 9.39 5.27 0.01
CA PRO A 78 9.73 4.61 1.26
C PRO A 78 9.72 5.57 2.48
N PRO A 79 9.30 5.08 3.66
CA PRO A 79 9.17 3.67 4.05
C PRO A 79 7.94 2.96 3.51
N SER A 80 7.03 3.61 2.77
CA SER A 80 6.02 2.84 2.06
C SER A 80 6.63 2.09 0.87
N GLY A 81 6.41 0.77 0.86
CA GLY A 81 6.83 -0.09 -0.24
C GLY A 81 5.73 -0.38 -1.25
N GLY A 82 4.48 0.01 -0.89
CA GLY A 82 3.33 -0.30 -1.74
C GLY A 82 3.39 0.35 -3.09
N GLY A 83 3.71 1.66 -3.11
CA GLY A 83 3.83 2.42 -4.35
C GLY A 83 4.94 1.89 -5.27
N LEU A 84 6.11 1.60 -4.70
CA LEU A 84 7.22 1.02 -5.47
C LEU A 84 6.84 -0.32 -6.09
N ALA A 85 6.14 -1.19 -5.34
CA ALA A 85 5.66 -2.48 -5.85
C ALA A 85 4.66 -2.31 -7.01
N ILE A 86 3.76 -1.31 -6.94
CA ILE A 86 2.83 -0.99 -8.04
C ILE A 86 3.61 -0.58 -9.29
N LEU A 87 4.54 0.37 -9.16
CA LEU A 87 5.34 0.85 -10.28
C LEU A 87 6.14 -0.28 -10.92
N GLN A 88 6.79 -1.14 -10.11
CA GLN A 88 7.51 -2.31 -10.61
C GLN A 88 6.57 -3.32 -11.29
N THR A 89 5.42 -3.63 -10.69
CA THR A 89 4.46 -4.57 -11.27
C THR A 89 4.03 -4.13 -12.66
N LEU A 90 3.62 -2.87 -12.82
CA LEU A 90 3.15 -2.36 -14.11
C LEU A 90 4.29 -2.25 -15.14
N ALA A 91 5.48 -1.85 -14.71
CA ALA A 91 6.66 -1.81 -15.59
C ALA A 91 7.10 -3.21 -16.04
N LEU A 92 7.03 -4.22 -15.17
CA LEU A 92 7.30 -5.61 -15.54
C LEU A 92 6.27 -6.11 -16.55
N LEU A 93 4.98 -5.81 -16.34
CA LEU A 93 3.92 -6.18 -17.28
C LEU A 93 4.13 -5.53 -18.65
N GLU A 94 4.44 -4.23 -18.69
CA GLU A 94 4.75 -3.53 -19.93
C GLU A 94 5.94 -4.19 -20.66
N ALA A 95 7.02 -4.50 -19.94
CA ALA A 95 8.22 -5.12 -20.49
C ALA A 95 8.03 -6.58 -20.95
N THR A 96 7.00 -7.30 -20.47
CA THR A 96 6.67 -8.66 -20.90
C THR A 96 5.78 -8.71 -22.15
N GLY A 97 5.45 -7.58 -22.75
CA GLY A 97 4.63 -7.46 -23.95
C GLY A 97 3.14 -7.20 -23.68
N PRO A 98 2.33 -7.16 -24.74
CA PRO A 98 0.94 -6.70 -24.64
C PRO A 98 0.10 -7.47 -23.63
N MET A 99 -0.67 -6.73 -22.84
CA MET A 99 -1.60 -7.22 -21.81
C MET A 99 -3.06 -6.96 -22.21
N SER A 100 -3.38 -7.14 -23.49
CA SER A 100 -4.61 -6.61 -24.11
C SER A 100 -5.87 -7.40 -23.86
N ASN A 101 -5.81 -8.63 -23.34
CA ASN A 101 -7.01 -9.47 -23.23
C ASN A 101 -7.26 -9.94 -21.79
N PRO A 102 -8.23 -9.31 -21.07
CA PRO A 102 -8.59 -9.73 -19.71
C PRO A 102 -9.26 -11.09 -19.61
N LYS A 103 -9.73 -11.66 -20.73
CA LYS A 103 -10.42 -12.98 -20.76
C LYS A 103 -9.47 -14.16 -20.88
N ARG A 104 -8.17 -13.93 -21.04
CA ARG A 104 -7.16 -15.00 -21.15
C ARG A 104 -6.51 -15.28 -19.80
N PRO A 105 -6.50 -16.54 -19.31
CA PRO A 105 -5.80 -16.93 -18.08
C PRO A 105 -4.33 -16.52 -18.08
N GLN A 106 -3.63 -16.59 -19.22
CA GLN A 106 -2.22 -16.21 -19.37
C GLN A 106 -1.94 -14.74 -19.01
N THR A 107 -2.91 -13.85 -19.24
CA THR A 107 -2.81 -12.44 -18.84
C THR A 107 -2.74 -12.32 -17.31
N TRP A 108 -3.60 -13.03 -16.61
CA TRP A 108 -3.63 -13.03 -15.14
C TRP A 108 -2.47 -13.81 -14.53
N GLN A 109 -2.01 -14.86 -15.18
CA GLN A 109 -0.81 -15.58 -14.79
C GLN A 109 0.43 -14.67 -14.84
N ARG A 110 0.59 -13.87 -15.92
CA ARG A 110 1.66 -12.85 -16.00
C ARG A 110 1.51 -11.78 -14.94
N PHE A 111 0.30 -11.32 -14.70
CA PHE A 111 0.02 -10.37 -13.61
C PHE A 111 0.44 -10.94 -12.25
N ALA A 112 0.05 -12.17 -11.93
CA ALA A 112 0.44 -12.85 -10.71
C ALA A 112 1.97 -12.94 -10.57
N SER A 113 2.68 -13.32 -11.63
CA SER A 113 4.14 -13.37 -11.63
C SER A 113 4.74 -11.98 -11.40
N ALA A 114 4.25 -10.94 -12.08
CA ALA A 114 4.74 -9.57 -11.90
C ALA A 114 4.57 -9.08 -10.46
N LEU A 115 3.41 -9.36 -9.82
CA LEU A 115 3.19 -9.09 -8.40
C LEU A 115 4.22 -9.79 -7.51
N GLN A 116 4.48 -11.07 -7.78
CA GLN A 116 5.41 -11.89 -7.00
C GLN A 116 6.86 -11.36 -7.11
N TRP A 117 7.28 -10.95 -8.31
CA TRP A 117 8.60 -10.39 -8.56
C TRP A 117 8.78 -9.02 -7.93
N ALA A 118 7.77 -8.16 -7.99
CA ALA A 118 7.77 -6.86 -7.31
C ALA A 118 7.77 -6.99 -5.78
N ASP A 119 6.98 -7.92 -5.23
CA ASP A 119 6.98 -8.20 -3.79
C ASP A 119 8.32 -8.77 -3.30
N ALA A 120 9.01 -9.58 -4.10
CA ALA A 120 10.34 -10.07 -3.75
C ALA A 120 11.35 -8.93 -3.54
N ASP A 121 11.31 -7.92 -4.38
CA ASP A 121 12.14 -6.72 -4.23
C ASP A 121 11.67 -5.85 -3.07
N ARG A 122 10.37 -5.60 -2.96
CA ARG A 122 9.77 -4.77 -1.92
C ARG A 122 10.11 -5.27 -0.52
N PHE A 123 9.83 -6.52 -0.19
CA PHE A 123 10.06 -7.07 1.14
C PHE A 123 11.53 -7.25 1.49
N TYR A 124 12.40 -7.17 0.50
CA TYR A 124 13.84 -7.24 0.73
C TYR A 124 14.48 -5.85 0.89
N TRP A 125 14.17 -4.90 0.01
CA TRP A 125 14.87 -3.62 -0.08
C TRP A 125 14.19 -2.47 0.65
N VAL A 126 12.85 -2.51 0.83
CA VAL A 126 12.15 -1.37 1.43
C VAL A 126 12.22 -1.38 2.94
N ASN A 127 12.56 -0.24 3.46
CA ASN A 127 12.63 0.08 4.89
C ASN A 127 12.64 1.61 5.05
N ASP A 128 12.82 2.11 6.29
CA ASP A 128 12.98 3.54 6.51
C ASP A 128 14.31 4.04 5.89
N PRO A 129 14.26 5.00 4.95
CA PRO A 129 15.47 5.56 4.33
C PRO A 129 16.41 6.24 5.31
N SER A 130 15.95 6.64 6.49
CA SER A 130 16.80 7.21 7.55
C SER A 130 17.70 6.16 8.22
N ASP A 131 17.29 4.88 8.22
CA ASP A 131 18.08 3.77 8.73
C ASP A 131 19.01 3.15 7.66
N TRP A 132 18.48 3.02 6.44
CA TRP A 132 19.22 2.46 5.31
C TRP A 132 18.70 3.01 3.97
N PRO A 133 19.53 3.57 3.11
CA PRO A 133 19.11 4.12 1.82
C PRO A 133 18.49 3.04 0.93
N VAL A 134 17.20 3.17 0.67
CA VAL A 134 16.46 2.28 -0.23
C VAL A 134 16.90 2.56 -1.68
N PRO A 135 17.26 1.55 -2.49
CA PRO A 135 17.73 1.74 -3.85
C PRO A 135 16.58 2.02 -4.84
N THR A 136 15.69 2.97 -4.50
CA THR A 136 14.45 3.26 -5.24
C THR A 136 14.71 3.54 -6.72
N LYS A 137 15.69 4.40 -7.03
CA LYS A 137 16.06 4.70 -8.42
C LYS A 137 16.56 3.46 -9.15
N GLY A 138 17.42 2.66 -8.51
CA GLY A 138 17.98 1.43 -9.08
C GLY A 138 16.91 0.41 -9.42
N LEU A 139 15.92 0.24 -8.52
CA LEU A 139 14.79 -0.68 -8.67
C LEU A 139 13.83 -0.30 -9.81
N LEU A 140 13.87 0.96 -10.27
CA LEU A 140 13.03 1.48 -11.35
C LEU A 140 13.82 1.80 -12.63
N THR A 141 15.12 1.45 -12.70
CA THR A 141 15.87 1.69 -13.95
C THR A 141 15.39 0.76 -15.07
N PRO A 142 15.30 1.26 -16.33
CA PRO A 142 14.85 0.44 -17.45
C PRO A 142 15.67 -0.84 -17.64
N ARG A 143 17.00 -0.78 -17.44
CA ARG A 143 17.87 -1.95 -17.53
C ARG A 143 17.52 -3.01 -16.49
N TYR A 144 17.30 -2.60 -15.24
CA TYR A 144 16.93 -3.52 -14.17
C TYR A 144 15.56 -4.16 -14.44
N LEU A 145 14.56 -3.35 -14.78
CA LEU A 145 13.19 -3.81 -15.04
C LEU A 145 13.14 -4.79 -16.23
N ARG A 146 13.84 -4.50 -17.32
CA ARG A 146 13.95 -5.44 -18.47
C ARG A 146 14.59 -6.77 -18.06
N GLY A 147 15.69 -6.73 -17.28
CA GLY A 147 16.32 -7.97 -16.78
C GLY A 147 15.39 -8.79 -15.89
N ARG A 148 14.61 -8.12 -15.03
CA ARG A 148 13.60 -8.78 -14.18
C ARG A 148 12.45 -9.35 -15.01
N ALA A 149 11.98 -8.62 -16.03
CA ALA A 149 10.93 -9.08 -16.93
C ALA A 149 11.35 -10.29 -17.75
N GLN A 150 12.60 -10.30 -18.26
CA GLN A 150 13.13 -11.45 -18.98
C GLN A 150 13.19 -12.69 -18.07
N ALA A 151 13.73 -12.54 -16.86
CA ALA A 151 13.79 -13.64 -15.90
C ALA A 151 12.39 -14.14 -15.48
N LEU A 152 11.38 -13.26 -15.44
CA LEU A 152 9.98 -13.63 -15.23
C LEU A 152 9.44 -14.48 -16.38
N LEU A 153 9.78 -14.16 -17.62
CA LEU A 153 9.37 -14.92 -18.80
C LEU A 153 10.05 -16.28 -18.86
N ASP A 154 11.35 -16.34 -18.52
CA ASP A 154 12.15 -17.58 -18.54
C ASP A 154 11.74 -18.55 -17.42
N GLN A 155 11.24 -18.03 -16.28
CA GLN A 155 10.92 -18.80 -15.08
C GLN A 155 9.54 -18.42 -14.49
N PRO A 156 8.46 -18.59 -15.24
CA PRO A 156 7.15 -18.05 -14.86
C PRO A 156 6.52 -18.69 -13.61
N ALA A 157 6.92 -19.91 -13.26
CA ALA A 157 6.41 -20.64 -12.09
C ALA A 157 7.35 -20.57 -10.87
N SER A 158 8.51 -19.92 -10.97
CA SER A 158 9.47 -19.85 -9.87
C SER A 158 9.05 -18.88 -8.79
N ILE A 159 9.44 -19.16 -7.53
CA ILE A 159 9.39 -18.17 -6.44
C ILE A 159 10.63 -17.28 -6.59
N PRO A 160 10.48 -16.02 -7.03
CA PRO A 160 11.63 -15.17 -7.29
C PRO A 160 12.36 -14.78 -6.01
N GLY A 161 13.68 -14.61 -6.15
CA GLY A 161 14.45 -13.85 -5.18
C GLY A 161 14.39 -12.35 -5.47
N PRO A 162 14.84 -11.51 -4.49
CA PRO A 162 15.09 -10.11 -4.77
C PRO A 162 16.15 -9.97 -5.87
N GLY A 163 15.99 -8.99 -6.74
CA GLY A 163 17.03 -8.64 -7.67
C GLY A 163 18.12 -7.81 -7.02
N LEU A 164 19.27 -7.66 -7.69
CA LEU A 164 20.34 -6.77 -7.28
C LEU A 164 20.27 -5.49 -8.14
N PRO A 165 19.69 -4.39 -7.63
CA PRO A 165 19.52 -3.18 -8.41
C PRO A 165 20.85 -2.44 -8.61
N PRO A 166 20.99 -1.65 -9.67
CA PRO A 166 22.16 -0.79 -9.87
C PRO A 166 22.48 0.07 -8.64
N GLY A 167 23.78 0.20 -8.35
CA GLY A 167 24.26 0.88 -7.15
C GLY A 167 24.33 0.00 -5.89
N ARG A 168 24.04 -1.30 -6.03
CA ARG A 168 24.24 -2.32 -4.99
C ARG A 168 25.18 -3.42 -5.50
N SER A 169 26.12 -3.83 -4.65
CA SER A 169 27.11 -4.87 -4.96
C SER A 169 26.83 -6.21 -4.27
N HIS A 170 25.97 -6.21 -3.24
CA HIS A 170 25.65 -7.39 -2.44
C HIS A 170 24.26 -7.30 -1.81
N TYR A 171 23.79 -8.41 -1.23
CA TYR A 171 22.54 -8.53 -0.50
C TYR A 171 22.78 -8.39 1.00
N PRO A 172 22.57 -7.19 1.62
CA PRO A 172 22.90 -6.95 3.04
C PRO A 172 21.91 -7.57 4.02
N PHE A 173 20.71 -7.94 3.57
CA PHE A 173 19.61 -8.36 4.44
C PHE A 173 19.26 -9.84 4.27
N ALA A 174 18.56 -10.38 5.28
CA ALA A 174 17.82 -11.64 5.14
C ALA A 174 16.45 -11.38 4.51
N ARG A 175 15.92 -12.39 3.81
CA ARG A 175 14.56 -12.34 3.27
C ARG A 175 13.53 -12.39 4.41
N THR A 176 12.48 -11.62 4.29
CA THR A 176 11.34 -11.64 5.22
C THR A 176 10.03 -11.53 4.46
N SER A 177 8.92 -11.75 5.16
CA SER A 177 7.56 -11.53 4.65
C SER A 177 6.85 -10.51 5.56
N ALA A 178 5.90 -9.78 5.01
CA ALA A 178 5.07 -8.87 5.79
C ALA A 178 4.06 -9.61 6.67
N GLY A 179 3.66 -8.95 7.75
CA GLY A 179 2.53 -9.35 8.59
C GLY A 179 1.17 -9.19 7.89
N VAL A 180 0.09 -9.32 8.66
CA VAL A 180 -1.30 -9.13 8.19
C VAL A 180 -1.79 -7.78 8.71
N GLU A 181 -2.25 -6.90 7.81
CA GLU A 181 -2.82 -5.58 8.11
C GLU A 181 -4.29 -5.53 7.64
N GLN A 182 -5.20 -4.85 8.37
CA GLN A 182 -6.63 -4.77 8.00
C GLN A 182 -7.33 -3.43 8.30
N GLY A 183 -6.74 -2.55 9.11
CA GLY A 183 -7.38 -1.34 9.65
C GLY A 183 -7.06 -0.05 8.90
N THR A 184 -7.12 -0.05 7.58
CA THR A 184 -6.75 1.08 6.70
C THR A 184 -7.98 1.71 6.06
N THR A 185 -7.94 3.03 5.83
CA THR A 185 -8.90 3.77 5.01
C THR A 185 -8.19 4.56 3.93
N HIS A 186 -8.92 4.90 2.86
CA HIS A 186 -8.42 5.75 1.77
C HIS A 186 -9.48 6.75 1.35
N LEU A 187 -9.04 7.95 0.94
CA LEU A 187 -9.86 8.95 0.29
C LEU A 187 -9.09 9.62 -0.86
N SER A 188 -9.84 9.99 -1.91
CA SER A 188 -9.37 10.79 -3.04
C SER A 188 -10.33 11.98 -3.21
N ILE A 189 -9.80 13.19 -3.34
CA ILE A 189 -10.57 14.42 -3.45
C ILE A 189 -10.04 15.23 -4.61
N VAL A 190 -10.94 15.77 -5.42
CA VAL A 190 -10.64 16.79 -6.42
C VAL A 190 -11.53 18.01 -6.16
N ASP A 191 -10.93 19.20 -6.10
CA ASP A 191 -11.66 20.44 -5.89
C ASP A 191 -12.09 21.08 -7.23
N ARG A 192 -12.87 22.17 -7.15
CA ARG A 192 -13.33 22.94 -8.31
C ARG A 192 -12.20 23.59 -9.12
N HIS A 193 -11.00 23.72 -8.54
CA HIS A 193 -9.82 24.31 -9.20
C HIS A 193 -8.96 23.23 -9.87
N GLY A 194 -9.32 21.94 -9.71
CA GLY A 194 -8.56 20.81 -10.23
C GLY A 194 -7.41 20.37 -9.32
N ASN A 195 -7.29 20.90 -8.09
CA ASN A 195 -6.36 20.38 -7.12
C ASN A 195 -6.80 18.99 -6.69
N LEU A 196 -5.87 18.06 -6.66
CA LEU A 196 -6.11 16.66 -6.36
C LEU A 196 -5.34 16.25 -5.10
N ALA A 197 -6.05 15.65 -4.15
CA ALA A 197 -5.46 15.10 -2.94
C ALA A 197 -5.83 13.61 -2.80
N VAL A 198 -4.87 12.80 -2.41
CA VAL A 198 -5.05 11.39 -2.08
C VAL A 198 -4.48 11.12 -0.69
N TYR A 199 -5.23 10.44 0.14
CA TYR A 199 -4.84 10.13 1.51
C TYR A 199 -5.12 8.67 1.85
N THR A 200 -4.14 7.99 2.42
CA THR A 200 -4.31 6.67 3.01
C THR A 200 -3.81 6.71 4.44
N GLY A 201 -4.67 6.36 5.39
CA GLY A 201 -4.37 6.33 6.80
C GLY A 201 -4.74 5.00 7.44
N SER A 202 -4.05 4.61 8.50
CA SER A 202 -4.22 3.31 9.13
C SER A 202 -4.02 3.37 10.63
N VAL A 203 -4.76 2.53 11.35
CA VAL A 203 -4.47 2.15 12.74
C VAL A 203 -3.88 0.73 12.81
N GLU A 204 -3.57 0.15 11.67
CA GLU A 204 -2.98 -1.15 11.33
C GLU A 204 -4.00 -2.30 11.40
N THR A 205 -4.35 -2.86 12.55
CA THR A 205 -5.44 -3.87 12.65
C THR A 205 -6.81 -3.22 12.83
N VAL A 206 -7.88 -4.00 12.73
CA VAL A 206 -9.24 -3.54 13.05
C VAL A 206 -9.28 -3.07 14.50
N PHE A 207 -9.62 -1.79 14.71
CA PHE A 207 -9.54 -1.09 16.00
C PHE A 207 -8.12 -0.98 16.59
N GLY A 208 -7.06 -1.05 15.78
CA GLY A 208 -5.68 -0.84 16.19
C GLY A 208 -5.28 -1.72 17.38
N SER A 209 -4.78 -1.11 18.45
CA SER A 209 -4.45 -1.78 19.71
C SER A 209 -5.67 -2.14 20.57
N ARG A 210 -6.90 -1.79 20.14
CA ARG A 210 -8.17 -1.93 20.86
C ARG A 210 -8.28 -1.06 22.12
N HIS A 211 -7.39 -0.09 22.27
CA HIS A 211 -7.43 0.89 23.35
C HIS A 211 -7.82 2.25 22.83
N VAL A 212 -8.50 3.03 23.70
CA VAL A 212 -8.93 4.38 23.39
C VAL A 212 -8.31 5.34 24.40
N VAL A 213 -7.63 6.36 23.89
CA VAL A 213 -7.03 7.43 24.69
C VAL A 213 -7.49 8.78 24.14
N ALA A 214 -7.99 9.66 24.99
CA ALA A 214 -8.55 10.96 24.59
C ALA A 214 -9.58 10.86 23.44
N GLY A 215 -10.41 9.80 23.46
CA GLY A 215 -11.40 9.51 22.44
C GLY A 215 -10.86 8.91 21.13
N MET A 216 -9.55 8.77 20.98
CA MET A 216 -8.89 8.22 19.79
C MET A 216 -8.56 6.74 19.97
N VAL A 217 -8.84 5.93 18.95
CA VAL A 217 -8.35 4.55 18.89
C VAL A 217 -6.83 4.58 18.67
N MET A 218 -6.10 3.94 19.59
CA MET A 218 -4.65 3.83 19.49
C MET A 218 -4.26 2.78 18.44
N ASN A 219 -3.30 3.12 17.57
CA ASN A 219 -2.80 2.18 16.57
C ASN A 219 -1.94 1.08 17.21
N ASN A 220 -1.70 0.00 16.45
CA ASN A 220 -0.71 -1.03 16.77
C ASN A 220 0.40 -1.11 15.71
N GLN A 221 0.76 0.02 15.11
CA GLN A 221 1.63 0.12 13.93
C GLN A 221 3.04 -0.47 14.12
N LEU A 222 3.48 -0.69 15.36
CA LEU A 222 4.76 -1.37 15.65
C LEU A 222 4.78 -2.82 15.14
N THR A 223 3.61 -3.43 14.93
CA THR A 223 3.50 -4.79 14.36
C THR A 223 3.84 -4.85 12.88
N ASP A 224 3.92 -3.70 12.19
CA ASP A 224 4.43 -3.62 10.82
C ASP A 224 5.95 -3.86 10.72
N PHE A 225 6.68 -3.73 11.82
CA PHE A 225 8.07 -4.17 11.85
C PHE A 225 8.18 -5.70 11.78
N ALA A 226 9.30 -6.17 11.25
CA ALA A 226 9.62 -7.59 11.29
C ALA A 226 9.77 -8.06 12.75
N PHE A 227 9.05 -9.13 13.15
CA PHE A 227 9.13 -9.70 14.50
C PHE A 227 10.50 -10.32 14.81
N ARG A 228 11.23 -10.77 13.77
CA ARG A 228 12.60 -11.24 13.89
C ARG A 228 13.56 -10.18 13.36
N PRO A 229 14.44 -9.60 14.19
CA PRO A 229 15.36 -8.55 13.74
C PRO A 229 16.48 -9.09 12.83
N SER A 230 16.73 -10.40 12.90
CA SER A 230 17.70 -11.11 12.06
C SER A 230 17.23 -12.54 11.77
N ILE A 231 17.73 -13.11 10.67
CA ILE A 231 17.50 -14.50 10.25
C ILE A 231 18.87 -15.06 9.85
N GLN A 232 19.28 -16.16 10.47
CA GLN A 232 20.60 -16.79 10.25
C GLN A 232 21.76 -15.79 10.36
N GLY A 233 21.76 -14.95 11.42
CA GLY A 233 22.79 -13.94 11.69
C GLY A 233 22.74 -12.70 10.78
N ARG A 234 21.91 -12.67 9.73
CA ARG A 234 21.77 -11.52 8.82
C ARG A 234 20.60 -10.64 9.25
N PRO A 235 20.79 -9.30 9.30
CA PRO A 235 19.73 -8.39 9.69
C PRO A 235 18.56 -8.42 8.69
N VAL A 236 17.36 -8.11 9.17
CA VAL A 236 16.19 -7.86 8.33
C VAL A 236 16.06 -6.35 8.06
N ALA A 237 15.79 -5.96 6.84
CA ALA A 237 15.69 -4.54 6.47
C ALA A 237 14.66 -3.78 7.33
N ASN A 238 13.46 -4.35 7.49
CA ASN A 238 12.37 -3.76 8.27
C ASN A 238 12.40 -4.18 9.77
N ARG A 239 13.58 -4.41 10.37
CA ARG A 239 13.71 -4.67 11.81
C ARG A 239 13.40 -3.41 12.63
N ARG A 240 12.85 -3.59 13.83
CA ARG A 240 12.61 -2.48 14.77
C ARG A 240 13.92 -1.88 15.27
N ARG A 241 13.99 -0.54 15.28
CA ARG A 241 15.09 0.25 15.88
C ARG A 241 14.54 1.57 16.43
N PRO A 242 15.16 2.20 17.44
CA PRO A 242 14.77 3.52 17.91
C PRO A 242 14.74 4.55 16.78
N GLY A 243 13.73 5.42 16.77
CA GLY A 243 13.57 6.49 15.79
C GLY A 243 13.18 6.04 14.37
N LYS A 244 13.12 4.74 14.10
CA LYS A 244 12.80 4.17 12.79
C LYS A 244 11.29 4.06 12.58
N ARG A 245 10.84 4.36 11.35
CA ARG A 245 9.47 4.09 10.91
C ARG A 245 9.35 2.70 10.28
N PRO A 246 8.25 1.98 10.52
CA PRO A 246 8.02 0.69 9.87
C PRO A 246 7.79 0.83 8.37
N MET A 247 8.01 -0.25 7.63
CA MET A 247 7.58 -0.35 6.25
C MET A 247 6.05 -0.38 6.20
N SER A 248 5.45 0.37 5.26
CA SER A 248 4.02 0.36 5.00
C SER A 248 3.69 -0.20 3.62
N SER A 249 2.45 -0.66 3.47
CA SER A 249 1.86 -1.07 2.19
C SER A 249 0.96 0.01 1.58
N MET A 250 0.63 1.06 2.33
CA MET A 250 -0.21 2.17 1.87
C MET A 250 0.40 2.83 0.63
N ALA A 251 -0.41 3.02 -0.41
CA ALA A 251 0.06 3.45 -1.72
C ALA A 251 -0.96 4.36 -2.42
N PRO A 252 -1.27 5.54 -1.83
CA PRO A 252 -2.03 6.53 -2.58
C PRO A 252 -1.26 6.89 -3.86
N LEU A 253 -1.96 6.96 -5.00
CA LEU A 253 -1.33 7.11 -6.30
C LEU A 253 -2.13 8.04 -7.20
N ILE A 254 -1.40 8.89 -7.94
CA ILE A 254 -1.94 9.78 -8.97
C ILE A 254 -1.30 9.44 -10.31
N VAL A 255 -2.11 9.37 -11.36
CA VAL A 255 -1.67 9.18 -12.74
C VAL A 255 -1.80 10.50 -13.47
N PHE A 256 -0.75 10.85 -14.21
CA PHE A 256 -0.73 12.02 -15.07
C PHE A 256 -0.63 11.60 -16.54
N GLU A 257 -1.26 12.34 -17.41
CA GLU A 257 -1.10 12.31 -18.86
C GLU A 257 -0.87 13.74 -19.33
N ASN A 258 0.23 13.98 -20.07
CA ASN A 258 0.65 15.32 -20.50
C ASN A 258 0.68 16.35 -19.35
N ASN A 259 1.24 15.97 -18.21
CA ASN A 259 1.32 16.75 -16.97
C ASN A 259 -0.04 17.15 -16.34
N GLN A 260 -1.14 16.57 -16.82
CA GLN A 260 -2.47 16.75 -16.22
C GLN A 260 -2.86 15.52 -15.43
N PRO A 261 -3.37 15.65 -14.19
CA PRO A 261 -3.87 14.51 -13.45
C PRO A 261 -5.11 13.94 -14.14
N VAL A 262 -5.10 12.63 -14.39
CA VAL A 262 -6.20 11.93 -15.07
C VAL A 262 -6.82 10.81 -14.24
N LEU A 263 -6.11 10.34 -13.21
CA LEU A 263 -6.62 9.31 -12.31
C LEU A 263 -5.98 9.44 -10.93
N ALA A 264 -6.78 9.22 -9.89
CA ALA A 264 -6.33 9.07 -8.52
C ALA A 264 -6.91 7.80 -7.91
N VAL A 265 -6.11 7.04 -7.19
CA VAL A 265 -6.54 5.76 -6.65
C VAL A 265 -5.80 5.40 -5.37
N GLY A 266 -6.49 4.70 -4.51
CA GLY A 266 -5.90 4.01 -3.38
C GLY A 266 -6.87 2.98 -2.80
N SER A 267 -6.42 2.25 -1.80
CA SER A 267 -7.20 1.18 -1.18
C SER A 267 -6.74 0.91 0.24
N PRO A 268 -7.63 0.54 1.16
CA PRO A 268 -7.28 -0.31 2.28
C PRO A 268 -6.98 -1.74 1.80
N GLY A 269 -6.46 -2.59 2.71
CA GLY A 269 -6.21 -4.00 2.42
C GLY A 269 -4.86 -4.53 2.89
N GLY A 270 -4.13 -3.74 3.69
CA GLY A 270 -2.84 -4.15 4.26
C GLY A 270 -1.83 -4.51 3.19
N ARG A 271 -1.11 -5.60 3.39
CA ARG A 271 -0.07 -6.06 2.44
C ARG A 271 -0.54 -6.24 0.99
N THR A 272 -1.85 -6.41 0.76
CA THR A 272 -2.45 -6.62 -0.57
C THR A 272 -2.85 -5.32 -1.27
N ILE A 273 -2.73 -4.17 -0.61
CA ILE A 273 -3.00 -2.85 -1.20
C ILE A 273 -2.34 -2.68 -2.59
N PRO A 274 -1.03 -2.96 -2.75
CA PRO A 274 -0.39 -2.81 -4.06
C PRO A 274 -0.99 -3.72 -5.13
N HIS A 275 -1.42 -4.94 -4.76
CA HIS A 275 -2.02 -5.89 -5.69
C HIS A 275 -3.38 -5.39 -6.19
N PHE A 276 -4.22 -4.87 -5.28
CA PHE A 276 -5.52 -4.31 -5.63
C PHE A 276 -5.39 -3.10 -6.56
N ILE A 277 -4.52 -2.15 -6.19
CA ILE A 277 -4.30 -0.95 -6.99
C ILE A 277 -3.68 -1.30 -8.35
N SER A 278 -2.67 -2.21 -8.40
CA SER A 278 -2.08 -2.65 -9.67
C SER A 278 -3.11 -3.29 -10.60
N ARG A 279 -4.05 -4.08 -10.07
CA ARG A 279 -5.12 -4.70 -10.85
C ARG A 279 -6.08 -3.64 -11.41
N VAL A 280 -6.48 -2.65 -10.60
CA VAL A 280 -7.33 -1.55 -11.07
C VAL A 280 -6.63 -0.73 -12.15
N LEU A 281 -5.36 -0.37 -11.93
CA LEU A 281 -4.57 0.37 -12.92
C LEU A 281 -4.39 -0.43 -14.21
N MET A 282 -4.15 -1.74 -14.13
CA MET A 282 -4.10 -2.61 -15.31
C MET A 282 -5.43 -2.57 -16.08
N ALA A 283 -6.57 -2.65 -15.38
CA ALA A 283 -7.88 -2.59 -15.99
C ALA A 283 -8.18 -1.22 -16.64
N SER A 284 -7.88 -0.14 -15.94
CA SER A 284 -8.13 1.21 -16.43
C SER A 284 -7.17 1.64 -17.53
N LEU A 285 -5.85 1.35 -17.37
CA LEU A 285 -4.83 1.89 -18.28
C LEU A 285 -4.51 0.95 -19.45
N PHE A 286 -4.41 -0.37 -19.21
CA PHE A 286 -4.01 -1.30 -20.27
C PHE A 286 -5.22 -1.85 -21.04
N TRP A 287 -6.36 -1.99 -20.38
CA TRP A 287 -7.59 -2.50 -21.01
C TRP A 287 -8.59 -1.41 -21.37
N GLY A 288 -8.40 -0.17 -20.86
CA GLY A 288 -9.29 0.95 -21.12
C GLY A 288 -10.70 0.75 -20.60
N LEU A 289 -10.89 -0.05 -19.55
CA LEU A 289 -12.21 -0.31 -18.98
C LEU A 289 -12.76 0.92 -18.24
N PRO A 290 -14.09 1.13 -18.28
CA PRO A 290 -14.74 2.15 -17.46
C PRO A 290 -14.41 2.01 -15.97
N PRO A 291 -14.42 3.11 -15.20
CA PRO A 291 -14.06 3.10 -13.78
C PRO A 291 -14.81 2.05 -12.95
N GLU A 292 -16.12 1.93 -13.14
CA GLU A 292 -16.99 0.99 -12.43
C GLU A 292 -16.59 -0.46 -12.72
N GLN A 293 -16.33 -0.79 -13.98
CA GLN A 293 -15.86 -2.12 -14.37
C GLN A 293 -14.45 -2.37 -13.86
N SER A 294 -13.57 -1.37 -13.96
CA SER A 294 -12.20 -1.47 -13.45
C SER A 294 -12.16 -1.76 -11.96
N VAL A 295 -13.06 -1.19 -11.16
CA VAL A 295 -13.15 -1.46 -9.72
C VAL A 295 -13.80 -2.81 -9.44
N ALA A 296 -14.89 -3.16 -10.15
CA ALA A 296 -15.70 -4.35 -9.90
C ALA A 296 -15.06 -5.68 -10.33
N MET A 297 -14.08 -5.68 -11.25
CA MET A 297 -13.39 -6.90 -11.68
C MET A 297 -12.75 -7.66 -10.51
N PRO A 298 -12.59 -8.99 -10.63
CA PRO A 298 -11.98 -9.80 -9.58
C PRO A 298 -10.55 -9.38 -9.24
N HIS A 299 -10.19 -9.57 -8.00
CA HIS A 299 -8.84 -9.37 -7.50
C HIS A 299 -8.04 -10.67 -7.50
N LEU A 300 -6.75 -10.55 -7.76
CA LEU A 300 -5.76 -11.59 -7.59
C LEU A 300 -4.65 -11.07 -6.67
N SER A 301 -4.23 -11.88 -5.74
CA SER A 301 -3.15 -11.57 -4.81
C SER A 301 -2.17 -12.72 -4.68
N ILE A 302 -1.01 -12.45 -4.10
CA ILE A 302 0.04 -13.42 -3.85
C ILE A 302 0.36 -13.45 -2.34
N ARG A 303 0.52 -14.66 -1.81
CA ARG A 303 1.01 -14.89 -0.45
C ARG A 303 2.07 -15.99 -0.46
N GLY A 304 3.34 -15.59 -0.54
CA GLY A 304 4.45 -16.54 -0.76
C GLY A 304 4.34 -17.21 -2.13
N ASN A 305 4.24 -18.54 -2.18
CA ASN A 305 4.02 -19.31 -3.43
C ASN A 305 2.54 -19.50 -3.78
N ARG A 306 1.63 -18.98 -2.95
CA ARG A 306 0.20 -19.22 -3.10
C ARG A 306 -0.45 -18.08 -3.86
N LEU A 307 -1.20 -18.40 -4.91
CA LEU A 307 -2.17 -17.50 -5.53
C LEU A 307 -3.42 -17.39 -4.66
N VAL A 308 -3.92 -16.19 -4.48
CA VAL A 308 -5.19 -15.95 -3.79
C VAL A 308 -6.12 -15.26 -4.77
N ALA A 309 -7.04 -16.03 -5.35
CA ALA A 309 -8.06 -15.53 -6.25
C ALA A 309 -9.30 -15.11 -5.45
N GLU A 310 -9.88 -14.00 -5.81
CA GLU A 310 -11.11 -13.54 -5.17
C GLU A 310 -12.26 -14.48 -5.48
N ARG A 311 -12.96 -14.91 -4.41
CA ARG A 311 -14.27 -15.55 -4.47
C ARG A 311 -15.35 -14.48 -4.33
N ASP A 312 -16.47 -14.68 -5.00
CA ASP A 312 -17.66 -13.81 -4.90
C ASP A 312 -17.40 -12.35 -5.31
N SER A 313 -16.57 -12.16 -6.36
CA SER A 313 -16.31 -10.82 -6.91
C SER A 313 -17.56 -10.28 -7.62
N PRO A 314 -17.78 -8.95 -7.63
CA PRO A 314 -18.94 -8.33 -8.30
C PRO A 314 -19.06 -8.67 -9.78
N ILE A 315 -17.93 -8.82 -10.47
CA ILE A 315 -17.86 -9.38 -11.83
C ILE A 315 -17.18 -10.75 -11.73
N PRO A 316 -17.79 -11.83 -12.27
CA PRO A 316 -17.20 -13.16 -12.20
C PRO A 316 -15.90 -13.27 -13.00
N TRP A 317 -15.07 -14.24 -12.65
CA TRP A 317 -13.91 -14.63 -13.44
C TRP A 317 -14.35 -15.08 -14.84
N PRO A 318 -13.68 -14.63 -15.91
CA PRO A 318 -14.04 -15.00 -17.29
C PRO A 318 -13.58 -16.39 -17.71
N PHE A 319 -12.98 -17.17 -16.79
CA PHE A 319 -12.44 -18.52 -16.99
C PHE A 319 -12.43 -19.30 -15.66
N ALA A 320 -12.18 -20.59 -15.71
CA ALA A 320 -12.06 -21.42 -14.51
C ALA A 320 -10.79 -21.07 -13.71
N LEU A 321 -10.89 -20.94 -12.38
CA LEU A 321 -9.75 -20.58 -11.53
C LEU A 321 -8.59 -21.57 -11.64
N THR A 322 -8.86 -22.84 -11.95
CA THR A 322 -7.84 -23.86 -12.19
C THR A 322 -6.88 -23.49 -13.33
N GLU A 323 -7.32 -22.69 -14.28
CA GLU A 323 -6.52 -22.22 -15.40
C GLU A 323 -5.46 -21.14 -14.99
N LEU A 324 -5.57 -20.59 -13.77
CA LEU A 324 -4.56 -19.69 -13.21
C LEU A 324 -3.31 -20.43 -12.75
N SER A 325 -3.41 -21.73 -12.44
CA SER A 325 -2.30 -22.49 -11.90
C SER A 325 -1.14 -22.63 -12.89
N ARG A 326 0.08 -22.56 -12.35
CA ARG A 326 1.31 -22.86 -13.06
C ARG A 326 2.15 -23.81 -12.22
N GLY A 327 2.38 -25.01 -12.74
CA GLY A 327 3.10 -26.05 -12.01
C GLY A 327 2.44 -26.39 -10.68
N GLU A 328 3.22 -26.49 -9.62
CA GLU A 328 2.76 -26.79 -8.25
C GLU A 328 2.21 -25.60 -7.46
N GLN A 329 1.91 -24.48 -8.12
CA GLN A 329 1.41 -23.29 -7.44
C GLN A 329 -0.01 -23.52 -6.90
N GLU A 330 -0.17 -23.42 -5.58
CA GLU A 330 -1.47 -23.54 -4.92
C GLU A 330 -2.35 -22.33 -5.22
N ILE A 331 -3.59 -22.57 -5.61
CA ILE A 331 -4.62 -21.54 -5.76
C ILE A 331 -5.59 -21.66 -4.59
N LYS A 332 -5.76 -20.56 -3.85
CA LYS A 332 -6.77 -20.43 -2.81
C LYS A 332 -7.85 -19.45 -3.25
N SER A 333 -9.10 -19.90 -3.27
CA SER A 333 -10.26 -19.03 -3.49
C SER A 333 -10.80 -18.55 -2.15
N GLN A 334 -10.86 -17.23 -1.95
CA GLN A 334 -11.40 -16.60 -0.73
C GLN A 334 -11.88 -15.19 -1.00
N PRO A 335 -12.77 -14.62 -0.16
CA PRO A 335 -13.12 -13.20 -0.23
C PRO A 335 -11.86 -12.32 -0.10
N LEU A 336 -11.79 -11.26 -0.91
CA LEU A 336 -10.75 -10.24 -0.86
C LEU A 336 -11.41 -8.87 -0.66
N ASN A 337 -11.29 -8.35 0.55
CA ASN A 337 -11.93 -7.09 0.95
C ASN A 337 -11.06 -5.89 0.57
N SER A 338 -10.95 -5.59 -0.73
CA SER A 338 -10.44 -4.31 -1.18
C SER A 338 -11.42 -3.18 -0.81
N GLY A 339 -10.99 -1.96 -0.88
CA GLY A 339 -11.82 -0.78 -0.66
C GLY A 339 -11.30 0.33 -1.56
N ILE A 340 -11.25 0.05 -2.85
CA ILE A 340 -10.77 1.00 -3.86
C ILE A 340 -11.63 2.26 -3.82
N ALA A 341 -10.97 3.42 -3.71
CA ALA A 341 -11.56 4.70 -4.08
C ALA A 341 -10.83 5.21 -5.31
N LEU A 342 -11.55 5.34 -6.41
CA LEU A 342 -11.04 5.73 -7.71
C LEU A 342 -11.69 7.03 -8.14
N LEU A 343 -10.88 8.01 -8.55
CA LEU A 343 -11.29 9.15 -9.36
C LEU A 343 -10.63 9.01 -10.72
N GLN A 344 -11.39 9.11 -11.80
CA GLN A 344 -10.87 9.08 -13.17
C GLN A 344 -11.49 10.19 -14.01
N ARG A 345 -10.65 10.89 -14.75
CA ARG A 345 -11.09 11.94 -15.67
C ARG A 345 -11.45 11.35 -17.03
N ILE A 346 -12.72 11.47 -17.42
CA ILE A 346 -13.27 10.97 -18.69
C ILE A 346 -13.92 12.14 -19.43
N HIS A 347 -13.53 12.39 -20.67
CA HIS A 347 -14.03 13.52 -21.48
C HIS A 347 -14.01 14.85 -20.71
N GLY A 348 -12.93 15.10 -19.95
CA GLY A 348 -12.75 16.34 -19.19
C GLY A 348 -13.47 16.41 -17.84
N ARG A 349 -14.30 15.44 -17.48
CA ARG A 349 -15.05 15.38 -16.21
C ARG A 349 -14.50 14.29 -15.29
N TRP A 350 -14.52 14.56 -13.99
CA TRP A 350 -14.14 13.57 -12.98
C TRP A 350 -15.31 12.63 -12.68
N HIS A 351 -15.02 11.34 -12.67
CA HIS A 351 -15.92 10.27 -12.26
C HIS A 351 -15.34 9.60 -11.02
N GLY A 352 -16.14 9.52 -9.95
CA GLY A 352 -15.75 8.87 -8.70
C GLY A 352 -16.43 7.51 -8.56
N VAL A 353 -15.66 6.50 -8.18
CA VAL A 353 -16.16 5.14 -7.91
C VAL A 353 -15.60 4.62 -6.60
N ALA A 354 -16.50 4.13 -5.74
CA ALA A 354 -16.17 3.40 -4.53
C ALA A 354 -16.32 1.88 -4.76
N ASP A 355 -15.46 1.11 -4.11
CA ASP A 355 -15.46 -0.34 -4.20
C ASP A 355 -16.72 -0.93 -3.53
N PRO A 356 -17.52 -1.74 -4.25
CA PRO A 356 -18.71 -2.34 -3.68
C PRO A 356 -18.44 -3.43 -2.62
N ARG A 357 -17.17 -3.79 -2.40
CA ARG A 357 -16.76 -4.77 -1.37
C ARG A 357 -16.72 -4.20 0.03
N ARG A 358 -16.82 -2.85 0.16
CA ARG A 358 -16.87 -2.10 1.44
C ARG A 358 -17.86 -0.95 1.36
N GLU A 359 -18.15 -0.36 2.52
CA GLU A 359 -19.06 0.79 2.68
C GLU A 359 -18.38 2.11 2.21
N GLY A 360 -17.82 2.11 1.02
CA GLY A 360 -17.28 3.31 0.39
C GLY A 360 -18.36 4.12 -0.32
N ALA A 361 -18.13 5.41 -0.49
CA ALA A 361 -19.02 6.29 -1.25
C ALA A 361 -18.22 7.20 -2.17
N ALA A 362 -18.78 7.52 -3.34
CA ALA A 362 -18.32 8.58 -4.21
C ALA A 362 -19.41 9.65 -4.27
N MET A 363 -19.04 10.91 -4.01
CA MET A 363 -19.98 12.02 -3.94
C MET A 363 -19.45 13.23 -4.70
N ALA A 364 -20.33 13.92 -5.43
CA ALA A 364 -20.08 15.28 -5.89
C ALA A 364 -20.65 16.24 -4.84
N LEU A 365 -19.85 17.21 -4.43
CA LEU A 365 -20.33 18.31 -3.58
C LEU A 365 -20.71 19.50 -4.47
N PRO A 366 -21.75 20.28 -4.09
CA PRO A 366 -22.20 21.44 -4.83
C PRO A 366 -21.16 22.55 -4.92
#